data_0315cdae33b76f8a6a9ee270e7c93814
#
_entry.id   0315cdae33b76f8a6a9ee270e7c93814
#
_cell.length_a   1.000
_cell.length_b   1.000
_cell.length_c   1.000
_cell.angle_alpha   90.00
_cell.angle_beta   90.00
_cell.angle_gamma   90.00
#
_symmetry.space_group_name_H-M   'P 1'
#
loop_
_entity.id
_entity.type
_entity.pdbx_description
1 polymer ?
#
loop_
_entity_poly.entity_id
_entity_poly.type
_entity_poly.pdbx_seq_one_letter_code
_entity_poly.pdbx_strand_id
1 'polypeptide(L)'
;PGKVHSDAELKEAAKKEQKELAEKPGPAERDRFGGWTRGGKHEATGHFRTEKIDGKWWLIDPDGNLFWSHGVVRVTPSSAITPLDNRKFYFEDLPQKDDPFALFYTTQDELLVPHYKKRGIKETYDFSAANIFRKYGKQWREKYADIAHKRLRSWGLNTIANSSDSAIFMQRKTPYVDRFEVKGPALSGSDGWWWPFRDPFAREFREDVVKNLKERKEQLNDPWCIGFFVDNELHWGGPEDLAKCALASPANMQAKIEFSKDLKKKYAGDIKKLNDAWKTSYSSWDDFLAKTEVPKGADKQDLRDFTKRITEEYFKVIHDEIKKLAPNKLYMGCRFSGYNPLAIEAAAKYCDIISYNLYRD
;
A
#
# COMPACT_ATOMS: atom_id res chain seq x y z
N PRO A 1 -7.04 -29.81 9.85
CA PRO A 1 -7.66 -29.19 11.01
C PRO A 1 -9.17 -29.46 10.94
N GLY A 2 -9.74 -29.99 12.06
CA GLY A 2 -11.15 -30.30 12.12
C GLY A 2 -12.01 -29.06 11.97
N LYS A 3 -13.16 -29.20 11.32
CA LYS A 3 -14.18 -28.15 11.28
C LYS A 3 -14.80 -28.02 12.68
N VAL A 4 -15.16 -26.79 13.05
CA VAL A 4 -15.95 -26.51 14.25
C VAL A 4 -17.42 -26.60 13.88
N HIS A 5 -18.20 -27.38 14.62
CA HIS A 5 -19.61 -27.68 14.32
C HIS A 5 -20.59 -27.09 15.32
N SER A 6 -20.11 -26.46 16.40
CA SER A 6 -20.96 -25.83 17.40
C SER A 6 -20.27 -24.65 18.10
N ASP A 7 -21.09 -23.81 18.74
CA ASP A 7 -20.60 -22.71 19.58
C ASP A 7 -19.81 -23.22 20.79
N ALA A 8 -20.15 -24.39 21.31
CA ALA A 8 -19.42 -25.01 22.42
C ALA A 8 -18.00 -25.42 21.99
N GLU A 9 -17.87 -26.09 20.84
CA GLU A 9 -16.58 -26.45 20.28
C GLU A 9 -15.73 -25.20 19.96
N LEU A 10 -16.35 -24.14 19.44
CA LEU A 10 -15.65 -22.88 19.13
C LEU A 10 -15.08 -22.22 20.39
N LYS A 11 -15.83 -22.23 21.49
CA LYS A 11 -15.40 -21.70 22.79
C LYS A 11 -14.31 -22.56 23.43
N GLU A 12 -14.41 -23.88 23.31
CA GLU A 12 -13.35 -24.79 23.78
C GLU A 12 -12.06 -24.64 22.96
N ALA A 13 -12.17 -24.52 21.65
CA ALA A 13 -11.02 -24.20 20.81
C ALA A 13 -10.35 -22.87 21.20
N ALA A 14 -11.13 -21.86 21.62
CA ALA A 14 -10.58 -20.60 22.12
C ALA A 14 -9.76 -20.78 23.40
N LYS A 15 -10.26 -21.58 24.36
CA LYS A 15 -9.56 -21.87 25.62
C LYS A 15 -8.27 -22.65 25.35
N LYS A 16 -8.34 -23.67 24.48
CA LYS A 16 -7.18 -24.46 24.09
C LYS A 16 -6.10 -23.58 23.45
N GLU A 17 -6.50 -22.72 22.52
CA GLU A 17 -5.58 -21.76 21.87
C GLU A 17 -4.91 -20.84 22.91
N GLN A 18 -5.66 -20.28 23.86
CA GLN A 18 -5.09 -19.42 24.89
C GLN A 18 -4.04 -20.15 25.74
N LYS A 19 -4.28 -21.42 26.08
CA LYS A 19 -3.31 -22.26 26.78
C LYS A 19 -2.06 -22.51 25.95
N GLU A 20 -2.21 -22.90 24.69
CA GLU A 20 -1.10 -23.14 23.76
C GLU A 20 -0.24 -21.88 23.58
N LEU A 21 -0.86 -20.71 23.44
CA LEU A 21 -0.13 -19.43 23.30
C LEU A 21 0.62 -19.02 24.58
N ALA A 22 0.10 -19.40 25.76
CA ALA A 22 0.79 -19.18 27.02
C ALA A 22 2.00 -20.12 27.19
N GLU A 23 1.86 -21.37 26.76
CA GLU A 23 2.93 -22.37 26.79
C GLU A 23 4.03 -22.11 25.73
N LYS A 24 3.68 -21.44 24.62
CA LYS A 24 4.56 -21.12 23.49
C LYS A 24 4.59 -19.62 23.21
N PRO A 25 5.20 -18.81 24.09
CA PRO A 25 5.16 -17.34 23.97
C PRO A 25 6.01 -16.78 22.83
N GLY A 26 6.71 -17.62 22.09
CA GLY A 26 7.58 -17.26 20.97
C GLY A 26 9.07 -17.29 21.30
N PRO A 27 9.93 -16.88 20.36
CA PRO A 27 11.39 -16.93 20.53
C PRO A 27 11.88 -16.06 21.70
N ALA A 28 12.70 -16.64 22.58
CA ALA A 28 13.24 -15.96 23.75
C ALA A 28 14.31 -14.90 23.42
N GLU A 29 14.93 -15.00 22.23
CA GLU A 29 16.03 -14.14 21.81
C GLU A 29 15.57 -12.88 21.08
N ARG A 30 14.37 -12.38 21.40
CA ARG A 30 13.80 -11.17 20.83
C ARG A 30 13.44 -10.18 21.91
N ASP A 31 13.77 -8.93 21.64
CA ASP A 31 13.36 -7.82 22.49
C ASP A 31 11.85 -7.49 22.35
N ARG A 32 11.44 -6.37 22.92
CA ARG A 32 10.03 -5.91 22.86
C ARG A 32 9.53 -5.64 21.44
N PHE A 33 10.40 -5.17 20.54
CA PHE A 33 10.08 -4.95 19.13
C PHE A 33 10.19 -6.22 18.29
N GLY A 34 10.76 -7.28 18.81
CA GLY A 34 11.03 -8.51 18.08
C GLY A 34 12.38 -8.50 17.35
N GLY A 35 13.26 -7.57 17.70
CA GLY A 35 14.66 -7.53 17.26
C GLY A 35 15.49 -8.64 17.88
N TRP A 36 16.53 -9.07 17.16
CA TRP A 36 17.39 -10.19 17.57
C TRP A 36 18.45 -9.74 18.57
N THR A 37 18.30 -10.13 19.84
CA THR A 37 19.15 -9.68 20.95
C THR A 37 20.57 -10.25 20.93
N ARG A 38 20.84 -11.29 20.13
CA ARG A 38 22.18 -11.87 19.96
C ARG A 38 22.91 -11.38 18.71
N GLY A 39 22.31 -10.52 17.92
CA GLY A 39 22.86 -10.02 16.66
C GLY A 39 23.90 -8.91 16.79
N GLY A 40 24.38 -8.63 17.99
CA GLY A 40 25.19 -7.45 18.32
C GLY A 40 24.29 -6.25 18.67
N LYS A 41 24.89 -5.27 19.36
CA LYS A 41 24.19 -4.05 19.79
C LYS A 41 24.66 -2.87 18.95
N HIS A 42 23.68 -2.19 18.34
CA HIS A 42 23.88 -0.97 17.58
C HIS A 42 23.33 0.24 18.35
N GLU A 43 23.49 1.43 17.80
CA GLU A 43 22.93 2.64 18.41
C GLU A 43 21.41 2.56 18.50
N ALA A 44 20.88 2.80 19.69
CA ALA A 44 19.43 2.91 19.93
C ALA A 44 18.97 4.32 19.57
N THR A 45 18.28 4.45 18.44
CA THR A 45 17.83 5.76 17.91
C THR A 45 16.40 6.10 18.24
N GLY A 46 15.64 5.17 18.85
CA GLY A 46 14.23 5.34 19.14
C GLY A 46 13.30 5.18 17.93
N HIS A 47 13.83 4.80 16.76
CA HIS A 47 13.07 4.55 15.53
C HIS A 47 13.72 3.45 14.68
N PHE A 48 12.96 2.84 13.78
CA PHE A 48 13.50 1.90 12.81
C PHE A 48 14.34 2.62 11.77
N ARG A 49 15.47 2.01 11.39
CA ARG A 49 16.33 2.49 10.32
C ARG A 49 16.94 1.35 9.53
N THR A 50 17.47 1.65 8.36
CA THR A 50 18.30 0.73 7.58
C THR A 50 19.77 0.99 7.83
N GLU A 51 20.56 -0.09 7.94
CA GLU A 51 22.02 0.00 8.14
C GLU A 51 22.71 -1.13 7.38
N LYS A 52 23.89 -0.87 6.82
CA LYS A 52 24.69 -1.87 6.14
C LYS A 52 25.77 -2.40 7.09
N ILE A 53 25.64 -3.67 7.48
CA ILE A 53 26.53 -4.34 8.44
C ILE A 53 27.14 -5.54 7.73
N ASP A 54 28.47 -5.65 7.73
CA ASP A 54 29.22 -6.72 7.06
C ASP A 54 28.78 -6.98 5.62
N GLY A 55 28.53 -5.88 4.89
CA GLY A 55 28.12 -5.91 3.49
C GLY A 55 26.65 -6.24 3.23
N LYS A 56 25.85 -6.52 4.25
CA LYS A 56 24.41 -6.84 4.16
C LYS A 56 23.55 -5.73 4.73
N TRP A 57 22.40 -5.46 4.09
CA TRP A 57 21.42 -4.53 4.62
C TRP A 57 20.54 -5.16 5.69
N TRP A 58 20.38 -4.45 6.77
CA TRP A 58 19.54 -4.81 7.91
C TRP A 58 18.58 -3.68 8.26
N LEU A 59 17.43 -4.02 8.81
CA LEU A 59 16.70 -3.10 9.65
C LEU A 59 17.30 -3.16 11.06
N ILE A 60 17.41 -2.00 11.71
CA ILE A 60 17.73 -1.86 13.12
C ILE A 60 16.46 -1.34 13.81
N ASP A 61 16.08 -1.98 14.90
CA ASP A 61 14.92 -1.55 15.67
C ASP A 61 15.22 -0.32 16.56
N PRO A 62 14.21 0.29 17.20
CA PRO A 62 14.39 1.46 18.04
C PRO A 62 15.35 1.29 19.21
N ASP A 63 15.49 0.07 19.72
CA ASP A 63 16.38 -0.26 20.84
C ASP A 63 17.79 -0.68 20.39
N GLY A 64 18.08 -0.68 19.08
CA GLY A 64 19.40 -0.94 18.49
C GLY A 64 19.71 -2.42 18.28
N ASN A 65 18.71 -3.28 18.12
CA ASN A 65 18.92 -4.68 17.76
C ASN A 65 18.71 -4.91 16.27
N LEU A 66 19.38 -5.91 15.70
CA LEU A 66 19.12 -6.36 14.34
C LEU A 66 17.67 -6.81 14.20
N PHE A 67 16.99 -6.33 13.17
CA PHE A 67 15.59 -6.64 12.95
C PHE A 67 15.38 -7.27 11.57
N TRP A 68 14.93 -8.52 11.55
CA TRP A 68 14.46 -9.19 10.36
C TRP A 68 12.94 -9.11 10.34
N SER A 69 12.40 -8.22 9.50
CA SER A 69 10.94 -8.06 9.39
C SER A 69 10.32 -9.31 8.81
N HIS A 70 9.61 -10.05 9.63
CA HIS A 70 8.88 -11.24 9.26
C HIS A 70 7.46 -11.15 9.78
N GLY A 71 6.49 -11.03 8.89
CA GLY A 71 5.11 -10.75 9.30
C GLY A 71 4.06 -11.12 8.27
N VAL A 72 2.84 -10.69 8.56
CA VAL A 72 1.68 -10.96 7.71
C VAL A 72 0.89 -9.68 7.43
N VAL A 73 0.28 -9.62 6.26
CA VAL A 73 -0.68 -8.58 5.85
C VAL A 73 -2.07 -8.91 6.39
N ARG A 74 -2.94 -7.91 6.44
CA ARG A 74 -4.37 -8.08 6.75
C ARG A 74 -4.64 -8.74 8.10
N VAL A 75 -3.91 -8.34 9.13
CA VAL A 75 -4.24 -8.68 10.51
C VAL A 75 -5.49 -7.91 10.89
N THR A 76 -6.65 -8.53 10.70
CA THR A 76 -7.98 -7.91 10.88
C THR A 76 -9.01 -8.98 11.26
N PRO A 77 -10.01 -8.64 12.07
CA PRO A 77 -11.14 -9.52 12.31
C PRO A 77 -12.08 -9.65 11.10
N SER A 78 -12.04 -8.67 10.19
CA SER A 78 -12.91 -8.58 9.01
C SER A 78 -12.17 -9.05 7.75
N SER A 79 -12.02 -10.36 7.58
CA SER A 79 -11.29 -10.95 6.46
C SER A 79 -12.15 -11.72 5.45
N ALA A 80 -13.44 -11.97 5.78
CA ALA A 80 -14.36 -12.73 4.96
C ALA A 80 -15.69 -12.00 4.72
N ILE A 81 -15.60 -10.76 4.25
CA ILE A 81 -16.79 -10.01 3.82
C ILE A 81 -17.28 -10.62 2.51
N THR A 82 -18.51 -11.12 2.52
CA THR A 82 -19.08 -11.88 1.42
C THR A 82 -20.26 -11.12 0.81
N PRO A 83 -20.31 -10.90 -0.51
CA PRO A 83 -21.45 -10.28 -1.16
C PRO A 83 -22.66 -11.20 -1.16
N LEU A 84 -23.83 -10.63 -0.87
CA LEU A 84 -25.10 -11.36 -0.76
C LEU A 84 -26.06 -11.12 -1.92
N ASP A 85 -25.85 -10.04 -2.72
CA ASP A 85 -26.71 -9.74 -3.88
C ASP A 85 -26.77 -10.95 -4.83
N ASN A 86 -27.99 -11.45 -5.07
CA ASN A 86 -28.26 -12.65 -5.88
C ASN A 86 -27.56 -13.93 -5.40
N ARG A 87 -27.15 -14.02 -4.13
CA ARG A 87 -26.39 -15.15 -3.58
C ARG A 87 -26.94 -15.66 -2.24
N LYS A 88 -28.02 -15.07 -1.70
CA LYS A 88 -28.56 -15.49 -0.41
C LYS A 88 -28.92 -16.98 -0.36
N PHE A 89 -29.28 -17.57 -1.49
CA PHE A 89 -29.58 -18.99 -1.61
C PHE A 89 -28.41 -19.94 -1.41
N TYR A 90 -27.16 -19.45 -1.36
CA TYR A 90 -25.99 -20.25 -0.99
C TYR A 90 -25.88 -20.49 0.52
N PHE A 91 -26.63 -19.72 1.33
CA PHE A 91 -26.54 -19.76 2.78
C PHE A 91 -27.81 -20.35 3.35
N GLU A 92 -27.65 -21.39 4.17
CA GLU A 92 -28.75 -22.09 4.82
C GLU A 92 -29.49 -21.19 5.82
N ASP A 93 -28.72 -20.39 6.57
CA ASP A 93 -29.25 -19.47 7.56
C ASP A 93 -28.47 -18.16 7.58
N LEU A 94 -29.18 -17.05 7.35
CA LEU A 94 -28.67 -15.69 7.46
C LEU A 94 -29.44 -14.96 8.57
N PRO A 95 -28.75 -14.22 9.47
CA PRO A 95 -29.37 -13.54 10.60
C PRO A 95 -30.50 -12.62 10.18
N GLN A 96 -31.61 -12.64 10.94
CA GLN A 96 -32.70 -11.69 10.76
C GLN A 96 -32.36 -10.34 11.40
N LYS A 97 -33.14 -9.28 11.13
CA LYS A 97 -32.83 -7.91 11.55
C LYS A 97 -32.74 -7.72 13.07
N ASP A 98 -33.47 -8.51 13.83
CA ASP A 98 -33.52 -8.52 15.30
C ASP A 98 -32.46 -9.45 15.91
N ASP A 99 -31.77 -10.24 15.13
CA ASP A 99 -30.70 -11.12 15.59
C ASP A 99 -29.46 -10.31 15.99
N PRO A 100 -28.80 -10.64 17.12
CA PRO A 100 -27.54 -10.01 17.52
C PRO A 100 -26.43 -10.07 16.45
N PHE A 101 -26.48 -11.05 15.55
CA PHE A 101 -25.55 -11.19 14.44
C PHE A 101 -25.89 -10.32 13.23
N ALA A 102 -27.05 -9.65 13.21
CA ALA A 102 -27.38 -8.70 12.15
C ALA A 102 -26.41 -7.51 12.05
N LEU A 103 -25.69 -7.22 13.13
CA LEU A 103 -24.66 -6.16 13.16
C LEU A 103 -23.50 -6.39 12.17
N PHE A 104 -23.35 -7.60 11.60
CA PHE A 104 -22.31 -7.96 10.65
C PHE A 104 -22.76 -7.83 9.19
N TYR A 105 -24.00 -7.43 8.93
CA TYR A 105 -24.38 -6.93 7.62
C TYR A 105 -23.71 -5.59 7.38
N THR A 106 -23.15 -5.41 6.19
CA THR A 106 -22.47 -4.18 5.84
C THR A 106 -22.68 -3.86 4.37
N THR A 107 -22.69 -2.57 4.07
CA THR A 107 -22.65 -2.03 2.73
C THR A 107 -21.23 -1.55 2.37
N GLN A 108 -20.26 -1.80 3.23
CA GLN A 108 -18.88 -1.39 3.00
C GLN A 108 -18.26 -2.24 1.89
N ASP A 109 -17.89 -1.56 0.85
CA ASP A 109 -17.21 -2.12 -0.32
C ASP A 109 -15.69 -1.84 -0.29
N GLU A 110 -15.19 -1.22 0.77
CA GLU A 110 -13.83 -0.68 0.88
C GLU A 110 -12.74 -1.73 0.68
N LEU A 111 -12.95 -2.97 1.16
CA LEU A 111 -11.97 -4.04 0.99
C LEU A 111 -11.85 -4.54 -0.46
N LEU A 112 -12.85 -4.35 -1.30
CA LEU A 112 -12.93 -4.90 -2.65
C LEU A 112 -13.40 -3.88 -3.69
N VAL A 113 -13.33 -2.58 -3.41
CA VAL A 113 -13.35 -1.53 -4.42
C VAL A 113 -12.09 -1.68 -5.29
N PRO A 114 -12.17 -1.69 -6.61
CA PRO A 114 -13.35 -1.38 -7.41
C PRO A 114 -14.26 -2.58 -7.75
N HIS A 115 -13.93 -3.80 -7.36
CA HIS A 115 -14.60 -5.01 -7.83
C HIS A 115 -16.09 -5.07 -7.46
N TYR A 116 -16.43 -4.81 -6.21
CA TYR A 116 -17.82 -4.87 -5.78
C TYR A 116 -18.65 -3.73 -6.36
N LYS A 117 -18.11 -2.52 -6.36
CA LYS A 117 -18.79 -1.35 -6.91
C LYS A 117 -19.12 -1.50 -8.39
N LYS A 118 -18.15 -1.96 -9.20
CA LYS A 118 -18.34 -2.22 -10.64
C LYS A 118 -19.41 -3.30 -10.92
N ARG A 119 -19.63 -4.21 -9.97
CA ARG A 119 -20.62 -5.30 -10.07
C ARG A 119 -21.96 -4.96 -9.45
N GLY A 120 -22.15 -3.74 -8.96
CA GLY A 120 -23.40 -3.30 -8.33
C GLY A 120 -23.75 -3.99 -7.02
N ILE A 121 -22.76 -4.57 -6.32
CA ILE A 121 -22.96 -5.20 -5.01
C ILE A 121 -23.34 -4.13 -3.98
N LYS A 122 -24.44 -4.36 -3.27
CA LYS A 122 -25.03 -3.42 -2.30
C LYS A 122 -25.05 -3.98 -0.88
N GLU A 123 -25.09 -5.30 -0.72
CA GLU A 123 -25.20 -5.95 0.56
C GLU A 123 -24.11 -7.00 0.74
N THR A 124 -23.45 -6.96 1.89
CA THR A 124 -22.42 -7.93 2.26
C THR A 124 -22.65 -8.40 3.69
N TYR A 125 -22.09 -9.57 4.04
CA TYR A 125 -22.05 -10.08 5.40
C TYR A 125 -20.63 -10.47 5.79
N ASP A 126 -20.19 -10.06 6.98
CA ASP A 126 -18.85 -10.37 7.49
C ASP A 126 -18.88 -11.63 8.36
N PHE A 127 -18.73 -12.79 7.72
CA PHE A 127 -18.71 -14.08 8.41
C PHE A 127 -17.52 -14.24 9.36
N SER A 128 -16.38 -13.63 9.06
CA SER A 128 -15.23 -13.72 9.95
C SER A 128 -15.43 -12.97 11.25
N ALA A 129 -15.90 -11.74 11.19
CA ALA A 129 -16.21 -10.95 12.38
C ALA A 129 -17.35 -11.58 13.19
N ALA A 130 -18.39 -12.10 12.53
CA ALA A 130 -19.47 -12.83 13.17
C ALA A 130 -18.97 -14.06 13.94
N ASN A 131 -18.06 -14.84 13.34
CA ASN A 131 -17.48 -16.00 14.03
C ASN A 131 -16.57 -15.61 15.20
N ILE A 132 -15.84 -14.51 15.10
CA ILE A 132 -15.03 -13.98 16.21
C ILE A 132 -15.92 -13.48 17.33
N PHE A 133 -17.04 -12.81 17.02
CA PHE A 133 -18.05 -12.41 18.00
C PHE A 133 -18.67 -13.63 18.70
N ARG A 134 -19.01 -14.68 17.94
CA ARG A 134 -19.51 -15.95 18.48
C ARG A 134 -18.51 -16.60 19.43
N LYS A 135 -17.22 -16.51 19.08
CA LYS A 135 -16.10 -17.05 19.86
C LYS A 135 -15.85 -16.30 21.18
N TYR A 136 -15.90 -14.95 21.15
CA TYR A 136 -15.43 -14.09 22.24
C TYR A 136 -16.52 -13.21 22.89
N GLY A 137 -17.72 -13.16 22.32
CA GLY A 137 -18.84 -12.36 22.83
C GLY A 137 -18.62 -10.85 22.61
N LYS A 138 -19.26 -10.02 23.45
CA LYS A 138 -19.29 -8.55 23.29
C LYS A 138 -17.90 -7.88 23.22
N GLN A 139 -16.89 -8.44 23.86
CA GLN A 139 -15.51 -7.92 23.85
C GLN A 139 -14.65 -8.51 22.73
N TRP A 140 -15.26 -9.00 21.67
CA TRP A 140 -14.59 -9.74 20.60
C TRP A 140 -13.46 -8.97 19.91
N ARG A 141 -13.59 -7.66 19.71
CA ARG A 141 -12.58 -6.83 19.05
C ARG A 141 -11.30 -6.75 19.87
N GLU A 142 -11.41 -6.44 21.16
CA GLU A 142 -10.29 -6.35 22.10
C GLU A 142 -9.61 -7.71 22.28
N LYS A 143 -10.40 -8.76 22.48
CA LYS A 143 -9.89 -10.13 22.62
C LYS A 143 -9.20 -10.62 21.35
N TYR A 144 -9.76 -10.32 20.19
CA TYR A 144 -9.12 -10.66 18.92
C TYR A 144 -7.79 -9.94 18.76
N ALA A 145 -7.74 -8.64 19.06
CA ALA A 145 -6.51 -7.86 18.95
C ALA A 145 -5.41 -8.41 19.87
N ASP A 146 -5.73 -8.72 21.13
CA ASP A 146 -4.78 -9.33 22.07
C ASP A 146 -4.27 -10.70 21.58
N ILE A 147 -5.16 -11.55 21.11
CA ILE A 147 -4.82 -12.86 20.57
C ILE A 147 -4.01 -12.74 19.28
N ALA A 148 -4.29 -11.78 18.41
CA ALA A 148 -3.53 -11.56 17.19
C ALA A 148 -2.05 -11.27 17.48
N HIS A 149 -1.75 -10.40 18.46
CA HIS A 149 -0.37 -10.14 18.89
C HIS A 149 0.30 -11.38 19.49
N LYS A 150 -0.39 -12.14 20.31
CA LYS A 150 0.11 -13.39 20.90
C LYS A 150 0.39 -14.45 19.85
N ARG A 151 -0.49 -14.61 18.86
CA ARG A 151 -0.30 -15.52 17.71
C ARG A 151 0.97 -15.15 16.94
N LEU A 152 1.08 -13.87 16.52
CA LEU A 152 2.25 -13.40 15.78
C LEU A 152 3.53 -13.75 16.53
N ARG A 153 3.62 -13.39 17.79
CA ARG A 153 4.81 -13.67 18.59
C ARG A 153 5.08 -15.17 18.74
N SER A 154 4.06 -15.96 19.06
CA SER A 154 4.16 -17.42 19.20
C SER A 154 4.64 -18.12 17.92
N TRP A 155 4.22 -17.61 16.77
CA TRP A 155 4.60 -18.11 15.44
C TRP A 155 5.96 -17.58 14.97
N GLY A 156 6.64 -16.79 15.77
CA GLY A 156 7.94 -16.20 15.44
C GLY A 156 7.84 -15.00 14.49
N LEU A 157 6.64 -14.43 14.30
CA LEU A 157 6.41 -13.22 13.51
C LEU A 157 6.59 -11.98 14.38
N ASN A 158 7.11 -10.90 13.77
CA ASN A 158 7.39 -9.64 14.47
C ASN A 158 6.90 -8.40 13.75
N THR A 159 6.13 -8.55 12.67
CA THR A 159 5.62 -7.41 11.90
C THR A 159 4.15 -7.58 11.54
N ILE A 160 3.34 -6.59 11.86
CA ILE A 160 2.01 -6.41 11.29
C ILE A 160 2.17 -5.61 10.02
N ALA A 161 1.93 -6.26 8.87
CA ALA A 161 2.11 -5.63 7.58
C ALA A 161 0.86 -4.88 7.11
N ASN A 162 0.95 -4.23 5.98
CA ASN A 162 -0.07 -3.33 5.44
C ASN A 162 -1.47 -3.95 5.31
N SER A 163 -2.47 -3.09 5.21
CA SER A 163 -3.90 -3.45 5.15
C SER A 163 -4.41 -4.18 6.40
N SER A 164 -3.73 -4.00 7.53
CA SER A 164 -4.13 -4.48 8.84
C SER A 164 -4.98 -3.44 9.58
N ASP A 165 -5.75 -3.89 10.57
CA ASP A 165 -6.63 -3.03 11.35
C ASP A 165 -5.81 -2.14 12.30
N SER A 166 -6.03 -0.83 12.23
CA SER A 166 -5.36 0.14 13.07
C SER A 166 -5.66 -0.04 14.56
N ALA A 167 -6.86 -0.51 14.92
CA ALA A 167 -7.22 -0.82 16.30
C ALA A 167 -6.36 -1.96 16.89
N ILE A 168 -5.71 -2.76 16.04
CA ILE A 168 -4.77 -3.80 16.46
C ILE A 168 -3.36 -3.23 16.55
N PHE A 169 -2.82 -2.70 15.46
CA PHE A 169 -1.41 -2.28 15.45
C PHE A 169 -1.12 -1.07 16.36
N MET A 170 -2.10 -0.19 16.57
CA MET A 170 -1.96 0.94 17.52
C MET A 170 -1.95 0.51 18.99
N GLN A 171 -2.13 -0.77 19.30
CA GLN A 171 -1.86 -1.29 20.65
C GLN A 171 -0.37 -1.32 21.01
N ARG A 172 0.53 -1.11 20.02
CA ARG A 172 1.98 -1.01 20.23
C ARG A 172 2.56 -2.23 20.94
N LYS A 173 2.17 -3.44 20.50
CA LYS A 173 2.65 -4.74 21.01
C LYS A 173 3.45 -5.51 19.96
N THR A 174 3.36 -5.12 18.70
CA THR A 174 4.07 -5.69 17.55
C THR A 174 4.37 -4.55 16.58
N PRO A 175 5.59 -4.39 16.08
CA PRO A 175 5.92 -3.43 15.03
C PRO A 175 5.01 -3.56 13.82
N TYR A 176 4.77 -2.45 13.16
CA TYR A 176 3.86 -2.43 12.02
C TYR A 176 4.34 -1.51 10.91
N VAL A 177 3.82 -1.73 9.73
CA VAL A 177 3.89 -0.80 8.60
C VAL A 177 2.50 -0.26 8.31
N ASP A 178 2.40 1.02 8.01
CA ASP A 178 1.15 1.63 7.58
C ASP A 178 1.16 1.89 6.06
N ARG A 179 0.01 2.14 5.48
CA ARG A 179 -0.17 2.38 4.05
C ARG A 179 -1.24 3.43 3.81
N PHE A 180 -1.00 4.28 2.82
CA PHE A 180 -2.03 5.16 2.28
C PHE A 180 -1.97 5.21 0.75
N GLU A 181 -3.06 5.69 0.17
CA GLU A 181 -3.22 5.85 -1.27
C GLU A 181 -3.31 7.33 -1.59
N VAL A 182 -2.66 7.74 -2.67
CA VAL A 182 -2.67 9.14 -3.11
C VAL A 182 -3.78 9.37 -4.12
N LYS A 183 -4.55 10.41 -3.90
CA LYS A 183 -5.58 10.90 -4.82
C LYS A 183 -5.07 12.10 -5.59
N GLY A 184 -5.70 12.34 -6.74
CA GLY A 184 -5.35 13.45 -7.62
C GLY A 184 -5.84 13.20 -9.03
N PRO A 185 -5.56 14.11 -9.98
CA PRO A 185 -5.88 13.91 -11.37
C PRO A 185 -5.24 12.63 -11.91
N ALA A 186 -6.01 11.84 -12.67
CA ALA A 186 -5.55 10.58 -13.23
C ALA A 186 -5.08 10.78 -14.67
N LEU A 187 -3.94 10.18 -15.03
CA LEU A 187 -3.50 10.14 -16.42
C LEU A 187 -4.42 9.26 -17.25
N SER A 188 -4.80 9.74 -18.43
CA SER A 188 -5.65 8.99 -19.35
C SER A 188 -4.98 7.71 -19.84
N GLY A 189 -5.72 6.59 -19.81
CA GLY A 189 -5.20 5.29 -20.25
C GLY A 189 -4.19 4.64 -19.30
N SER A 190 -4.01 5.18 -18.10
CA SER A 190 -3.14 4.61 -17.07
C SER A 190 -3.87 3.66 -16.12
N ASP A 191 -5.00 3.11 -16.54
CA ASP A 191 -5.83 2.22 -15.73
C ASP A 191 -5.03 0.99 -15.29
N GLY A 192 -4.78 0.90 -13.98
CA GLY A 192 -4.13 -0.24 -13.34
C GLY A 192 -5.14 -1.24 -12.80
N TRP A 193 -4.65 -2.26 -12.12
CA TRP A 193 -5.49 -3.26 -11.46
C TRP A 193 -6.39 -2.64 -10.38
N TRP A 194 -5.85 -1.70 -9.60
CA TRP A 194 -6.54 -1.07 -8.48
C TRP A 194 -7.11 0.30 -8.86
N TRP A 195 -6.26 1.21 -9.36
CA TRP A 195 -6.62 2.58 -9.74
C TRP A 195 -5.64 3.13 -10.78
N PRO A 196 -6.03 4.19 -11.51
CA PRO A 196 -5.15 4.81 -12.48
C PRO A 196 -3.97 5.52 -11.82
N PHE A 197 -2.88 5.68 -12.56
CA PHE A 197 -1.72 6.45 -12.14
C PHE A 197 -2.09 7.93 -11.99
N ARG A 198 -1.71 8.52 -10.86
CA ARG A 198 -2.00 9.93 -10.56
C ARG A 198 -0.88 10.82 -11.05
N ASP A 199 -1.23 12.04 -11.50
CA ASP A 199 -0.27 13.02 -11.99
C ASP A 199 0.56 13.61 -10.84
N PRO A 200 1.86 13.28 -10.69
CA PRO A 200 2.67 13.76 -9.58
C PRO A 200 3.09 15.23 -9.72
N PHE A 201 2.94 15.83 -10.90
CA PHE A 201 3.17 17.26 -11.10
C PHE A 201 1.95 18.11 -10.69
N ALA A 202 0.79 17.48 -10.51
CA ALA A 202 -0.40 18.18 -10.06
C ALA A 202 -0.28 18.61 -8.60
N ARG A 203 -0.75 19.82 -8.30
CA ARG A 203 -0.79 20.35 -6.94
C ARG A 203 -1.61 19.46 -6.00
N GLU A 204 -2.72 18.94 -6.50
CA GLU A 204 -3.65 18.07 -5.77
C GLU A 204 -2.98 16.77 -5.32
N PHE A 205 -2.03 16.24 -6.09
CA PHE A 205 -1.25 15.06 -5.71
C PHE A 205 -0.46 15.33 -4.42
N ARG A 206 0.32 16.41 -4.41
CA ARG A 206 1.11 16.82 -3.23
C ARG A 206 0.23 17.15 -2.03
N GLU A 207 -0.87 17.85 -2.25
CA GLU A 207 -1.83 18.21 -1.19
C GLU A 207 -2.44 16.96 -0.55
N ASP A 208 -2.77 15.94 -1.33
CA ASP A 208 -3.32 14.70 -0.81
C ASP A 208 -2.28 13.86 -0.06
N VAL A 209 -1.02 13.84 -0.50
CA VAL A 209 0.10 13.25 0.27
C VAL A 209 0.19 13.92 1.64
N VAL A 210 0.23 15.26 1.69
CA VAL A 210 0.31 16.01 2.95
C VAL A 210 -0.89 15.75 3.84
N LYS A 211 -2.10 15.70 3.28
CA LYS A 211 -3.33 15.38 4.00
C LYS A 211 -3.25 14.01 4.64
N ASN A 212 -2.90 12.97 3.87
CA ASN A 212 -2.76 11.61 4.36
C ASN A 212 -1.75 11.49 5.50
N LEU A 213 -0.61 12.19 5.39
CA LEU A 213 0.40 12.21 6.44
C LEU A 213 -0.10 12.92 7.72
N LYS A 214 -0.81 14.03 7.59
CA LYS A 214 -1.40 14.74 8.73
C LYS A 214 -2.45 13.90 9.47
N GLU A 215 -3.25 13.13 8.76
CA GLU A 215 -4.22 12.18 9.33
C GLU A 215 -3.53 11.05 10.11
N ARG A 216 -2.26 10.76 9.80
CA ARG A 216 -1.40 9.74 10.44
C ARG A 216 -0.39 10.30 11.42
N LYS A 217 -0.71 11.42 12.05
CA LYS A 217 0.21 12.11 12.98
C LYS A 217 0.72 11.20 14.11
N GLU A 218 -0.10 10.29 14.60
CA GLU A 218 0.33 9.33 15.62
C GLU A 218 1.37 8.37 15.07
N GLN A 219 1.12 7.76 13.91
CA GLN A 219 2.02 6.79 13.27
C GLN A 219 3.35 7.42 12.88
N LEU A 220 3.35 8.70 12.47
CA LEU A 220 4.57 9.44 12.14
C LEU A 220 5.53 9.53 13.33
N ASN A 221 5.02 9.59 14.55
CA ASN A 221 5.81 9.71 15.79
C ASN A 221 5.93 8.41 16.57
N ASP A 222 5.29 7.33 16.11
CA ASP A 222 5.23 6.07 16.83
C ASP A 222 6.48 5.24 16.60
N PRO A 223 7.27 4.89 17.65
CA PRO A 223 8.45 4.03 17.50
C PRO A 223 8.10 2.61 17.02
N TRP A 224 6.87 2.16 17.17
CA TRP A 224 6.41 0.86 16.67
C TRP A 224 6.10 0.86 15.16
N CYS A 225 5.92 2.04 14.55
CA CYS A 225 5.75 2.19 13.12
C CYS A 225 7.10 2.10 12.39
N ILE A 226 7.31 1.07 11.61
CA ILE A 226 8.54 0.88 10.80
C ILE A 226 8.61 1.95 9.71
N GLY A 227 7.51 2.16 8.99
CA GLY A 227 7.45 3.10 7.88
C GLY A 227 6.14 3.01 7.13
N PHE A 228 6.12 3.66 5.97
CA PHE A 228 4.95 3.77 5.11
C PHE A 228 5.17 3.16 3.73
N PHE A 229 4.20 2.35 3.30
CA PHE A 229 3.97 2.12 1.88
C PHE A 229 3.03 3.20 1.36
N VAL A 230 3.29 3.70 0.16
CA VAL A 230 2.40 4.65 -0.51
C VAL A 230 1.93 4.04 -1.81
N ASP A 231 0.63 4.01 -1.99
CA ASP A 231 -0.07 3.26 -3.03
C ASP A 231 0.16 1.74 -2.97
N ASN A 232 -0.28 1.02 -3.97
CA ASN A 232 -0.13 -0.43 -4.05
C ASN A 232 -0.22 -0.91 -5.49
N GLU A 233 0.82 -1.59 -5.95
CA GLU A 233 0.82 -2.30 -7.23
C GLU A 233 0.39 -1.41 -8.41
N LEU A 234 0.93 -0.18 -8.46
CA LEU A 234 0.64 0.73 -9.55
C LEU A 234 1.03 0.13 -10.89
N HIS A 235 0.25 0.42 -11.91
CA HIS A 235 0.56 0.04 -13.28
C HIS A 235 1.60 0.99 -13.86
N TRP A 236 2.85 0.61 -13.79
CA TRP A 236 3.97 1.40 -14.32
C TRP A 236 4.11 1.29 -15.84
N GLY A 237 3.51 0.26 -16.44
CA GLY A 237 3.66 -0.03 -17.86
C GLY A 237 5.10 -0.32 -18.30
N GLY A 238 5.33 -0.22 -19.61
CA GLY A 238 6.64 -0.24 -20.19
C GLY A 238 7.38 1.09 -20.08
N PRO A 239 8.64 1.18 -20.57
CA PRO A 239 9.47 2.38 -20.44
C PRO A 239 8.91 3.65 -21.10
N GLU A 240 7.89 3.54 -21.94
CA GLU A 240 7.30 4.65 -22.71
C GLU A 240 5.85 4.94 -22.28
N ASP A 241 5.23 4.09 -21.45
CA ASP A 241 3.78 4.07 -21.32
C ASP A 241 3.22 5.23 -20.49
N LEU A 242 3.90 5.64 -19.42
CA LEU A 242 3.46 6.83 -18.65
C LEU A 242 3.56 8.11 -19.47
N ALA A 243 4.57 8.23 -20.33
CA ALA A 243 4.66 9.34 -21.28
C ALA A 243 3.51 9.34 -22.29
N LYS A 244 3.15 8.15 -22.81
CA LYS A 244 1.96 8.01 -23.69
C LYS A 244 0.69 8.38 -22.97
N CYS A 245 0.53 7.97 -21.71
CA CYS A 245 -0.61 8.35 -20.88
C CYS A 245 -0.69 9.88 -20.66
N ALA A 246 0.44 10.54 -20.45
CA ALA A 246 0.51 11.99 -20.36
C ALA A 246 0.08 12.65 -21.67
N LEU A 247 0.54 12.16 -22.83
CA LEU A 247 0.11 12.65 -24.15
C LEU A 247 -1.39 12.46 -24.39
N ALA A 248 -1.94 11.31 -24.00
CA ALA A 248 -3.37 11.01 -24.13
C ALA A 248 -4.27 11.82 -23.18
N SER A 249 -3.68 12.50 -22.22
CA SER A 249 -4.40 13.29 -21.22
C SER A 249 -4.84 14.66 -21.80
N PRO A 250 -5.84 15.33 -21.18
CA PRO A 250 -6.28 16.67 -21.57
C PRO A 250 -5.17 17.71 -21.52
N ALA A 251 -5.32 18.80 -22.28
CA ALA A 251 -4.33 19.87 -22.41
C ALA A 251 -3.92 20.54 -21.09
N ASN A 252 -4.82 20.54 -20.09
CA ASN A 252 -4.58 21.11 -18.77
C ASN A 252 -3.97 20.13 -17.77
N MET A 253 -3.66 18.90 -18.15
CA MET A 253 -2.97 17.93 -17.30
C MET A 253 -1.52 18.39 -17.07
N GLN A 254 -1.09 18.47 -15.81
CA GLN A 254 0.22 19.00 -15.49
C GLN A 254 1.35 18.16 -16.08
N ALA A 255 1.24 16.84 -16.04
CA ALA A 255 2.21 15.94 -16.67
C ALA A 255 2.38 16.24 -18.17
N LYS A 256 1.29 16.48 -18.88
CA LYS A 256 1.36 16.85 -20.31
C LYS A 256 2.03 18.21 -20.53
N ILE A 257 1.70 19.19 -19.70
CA ILE A 257 2.32 20.52 -19.74
C ILE A 257 3.82 20.41 -19.47
N GLU A 258 4.22 19.64 -18.46
CA GLU A 258 5.64 19.42 -18.16
C GLU A 258 6.36 18.67 -19.28
N PHE A 259 5.73 17.67 -19.89
CA PHE A 259 6.29 17.01 -21.06
C PHE A 259 6.46 17.97 -22.24
N SER A 260 5.48 18.82 -22.50
CA SER A 260 5.60 19.88 -23.53
C SER A 260 6.79 20.82 -23.25
N LYS A 261 7.03 21.18 -21.98
CA LYS A 261 8.19 22.01 -21.61
C LYS A 261 9.52 21.32 -21.91
N ASP A 262 9.63 20.03 -21.61
CA ASP A 262 10.84 19.26 -21.92
C ASP A 262 11.10 19.18 -23.43
N LEU A 263 10.06 18.89 -24.20
CA LEU A 263 10.14 18.88 -25.66
C LEU A 263 10.47 20.25 -26.22
N LYS A 264 9.86 21.33 -25.72
CA LYS A 264 10.22 22.71 -26.11
C LYS A 264 11.69 23.00 -25.87
N LYS A 265 12.20 22.57 -24.70
CA LYS A 265 13.65 22.74 -24.41
C LYS A 265 14.50 21.92 -25.34
N LYS A 266 14.21 20.65 -25.59
CA LYS A 266 14.98 19.75 -26.47
C LYS A 266 15.00 20.25 -27.90
N TYR A 267 13.87 20.70 -28.41
CA TYR A 267 13.73 21.17 -29.79
C TYR A 267 13.88 22.69 -29.98
N ALA A 268 14.46 23.37 -28.97
CA ALA A 268 14.74 24.80 -28.99
C ALA A 268 13.52 25.69 -29.30
N GLY A 269 12.35 25.29 -28.86
CA GLY A 269 11.05 25.98 -29.07
C GLY A 269 10.48 25.82 -30.49
N ASP A 270 11.16 25.16 -31.40
CA ASP A 270 10.77 25.00 -32.80
C ASP A 270 9.88 23.75 -32.98
N ILE A 271 8.60 23.97 -33.24
CA ILE A 271 7.63 22.88 -33.44
C ILE A 271 7.93 22.05 -34.70
N LYS A 272 8.59 22.66 -35.71
CA LYS A 272 8.97 21.94 -36.93
C LYS A 272 10.00 20.85 -36.64
N LYS A 273 10.98 21.12 -35.78
CA LYS A 273 11.97 20.14 -35.38
C LYS A 273 11.32 18.95 -34.64
N LEU A 274 10.32 19.20 -33.79
CA LEU A 274 9.53 18.14 -33.18
C LEU A 274 8.78 17.34 -34.25
N ASN A 275 8.09 18.02 -35.17
CA ASN A 275 7.33 17.38 -36.25
C ASN A 275 8.25 16.48 -37.12
N ASP A 276 9.45 16.94 -37.45
CA ASP A 276 10.42 16.16 -38.22
C ASP A 276 10.88 14.90 -37.46
N ALA A 277 11.14 15.04 -36.15
CA ALA A 277 11.56 13.93 -35.29
C ALA A 277 10.46 12.91 -35.07
N TRP A 278 9.23 13.37 -34.83
CA TRP A 278 8.08 12.53 -34.47
C TRP A 278 7.21 12.13 -35.66
N LYS A 279 7.54 12.59 -36.87
CA LYS A 279 6.73 12.40 -38.10
C LYS A 279 5.29 12.87 -37.92
N THR A 280 5.13 14.07 -37.36
CA THR A 280 3.86 14.74 -37.09
C THR A 280 3.72 16.04 -37.86
N SER A 281 2.59 16.73 -37.70
CA SER A 281 2.28 17.98 -38.41
C SER A 281 1.58 19.01 -37.54
N TYR A 282 2.02 19.14 -36.28
CA TYR A 282 1.46 20.14 -35.37
C TYR A 282 1.71 21.55 -35.92
N SER A 283 0.66 22.38 -35.92
CA SER A 283 0.77 23.77 -36.35
C SER A 283 1.46 24.65 -35.30
N SER A 284 1.36 24.30 -34.05
CA SER A 284 1.94 25.02 -32.91
C SER A 284 2.08 24.10 -31.68
N TRP A 285 2.75 24.60 -30.64
CA TRP A 285 2.78 23.93 -29.33
C TRP A 285 1.43 23.86 -28.64
N ASP A 286 0.54 24.81 -28.91
CA ASP A 286 -0.83 24.76 -28.39
C ASP A 286 -1.65 23.70 -29.11
N ASP A 287 -1.43 23.52 -30.42
CA ASP A 287 -2.02 22.42 -31.18
C ASP A 287 -1.49 21.06 -30.66
N PHE A 288 -0.19 20.93 -30.36
CA PHE A 288 0.36 19.74 -29.68
C PHE A 288 -0.34 19.45 -28.34
N LEU A 289 -0.51 20.46 -27.49
CA LEU A 289 -1.18 20.28 -26.20
C LEU A 289 -2.67 19.89 -26.35
N ALA A 290 -3.36 20.41 -27.36
CA ALA A 290 -4.76 20.15 -27.60
C ALA A 290 -5.05 18.71 -28.07
N LYS A 291 -4.09 18.06 -28.76
CA LYS A 291 -4.25 16.67 -29.24
C LYS A 291 -4.14 15.67 -28.10
N THR A 292 -5.01 14.70 -28.07
CA THR A 292 -5.02 13.58 -27.11
C THR A 292 -4.65 12.24 -27.74
N GLU A 293 -4.42 12.22 -29.04
CA GLU A 293 -3.90 11.05 -29.74
C GLU A 293 -2.40 10.93 -29.52
N VAL A 294 -1.94 9.72 -29.18
CA VAL A 294 -0.50 9.43 -29.07
C VAL A 294 0.03 9.19 -30.48
N PRO A 295 0.98 10.01 -30.95
CA PRO A 295 1.51 9.88 -32.31
C PRO A 295 2.27 8.55 -32.49
N LYS A 296 1.95 7.83 -33.58
CA LYS A 296 2.67 6.57 -33.90
C LYS A 296 4.17 6.78 -34.12
N GLY A 297 4.58 7.96 -34.59
CA GLY A 297 5.94 8.34 -34.87
C GLY A 297 6.66 9.02 -33.70
N ALA A 298 6.04 9.11 -32.52
CA ALA A 298 6.67 9.70 -31.35
C ALA A 298 8.04 9.07 -31.05
N ASP A 299 9.06 9.90 -30.85
CA ASP A 299 10.41 9.43 -30.57
C ASP A 299 10.45 8.64 -29.24
N LYS A 300 10.95 7.42 -29.29
CA LYS A 300 10.98 6.53 -28.13
C LYS A 300 11.86 7.05 -27.01
N GLN A 301 12.94 7.76 -27.35
CA GLN A 301 13.83 8.31 -26.32
C GLN A 301 13.15 9.46 -25.58
N ASP A 302 12.41 10.32 -26.28
CA ASP A 302 11.60 11.38 -25.64
C ASP A 302 10.58 10.81 -24.67
N LEU A 303 9.89 9.73 -25.08
CA LEU A 303 8.91 9.04 -24.22
C LEU A 303 9.57 8.42 -22.99
N ARG A 304 10.75 7.80 -23.14
CA ARG A 304 11.52 7.21 -22.05
C ARG A 304 12.05 8.26 -21.08
N ASP A 305 12.60 9.34 -21.61
CA ASP A 305 13.12 10.44 -20.80
C ASP A 305 12.01 11.05 -19.93
N PHE A 306 10.81 11.24 -20.50
CA PHE A 306 9.70 11.74 -19.74
C PHE A 306 9.11 10.69 -18.76
N THR A 307 9.07 9.42 -19.15
CA THR A 307 8.67 8.33 -18.22
C THR A 307 9.62 8.28 -17.02
N LYS A 308 10.92 8.45 -17.24
CA LYS A 308 11.90 8.56 -16.15
C LYS A 308 11.60 9.77 -15.25
N ARG A 309 11.35 10.93 -15.84
CA ARG A 309 11.06 12.16 -15.10
C ARG A 309 9.78 12.05 -14.26
N ILE A 310 8.71 11.51 -14.82
CA ILE A 310 7.43 11.38 -14.09
C ILE A 310 7.53 10.35 -12.97
N THR A 311 8.26 9.26 -13.15
CA THR A 311 8.52 8.29 -12.08
C THR A 311 9.39 8.89 -10.98
N GLU A 312 10.41 9.66 -11.31
CA GLU A 312 11.23 10.38 -10.32
C GLU A 312 10.39 11.39 -9.53
N GLU A 313 9.54 12.17 -10.19
CA GLU A 313 8.68 13.16 -9.52
C GLU A 313 7.70 12.48 -8.55
N TYR A 314 7.11 11.32 -8.93
CA TYR A 314 6.24 10.55 -8.06
C TYR A 314 6.94 10.19 -6.73
N PHE A 315 8.08 9.53 -6.79
CA PHE A 315 8.80 9.11 -5.59
C PHE A 315 9.37 10.29 -4.81
N LYS A 316 9.84 11.33 -5.52
CA LYS A 316 10.40 12.54 -4.93
C LYS A 316 9.39 13.32 -4.10
N VAL A 317 8.19 13.57 -4.63
CA VAL A 317 7.14 14.32 -3.91
C VAL A 317 6.78 13.60 -2.63
N ILE A 318 6.58 12.29 -2.68
CA ILE A 318 6.21 11.49 -1.51
C ILE A 318 7.36 11.48 -0.48
N HIS A 319 8.58 11.21 -0.93
CA HIS A 319 9.77 11.23 -0.09
C HIS A 319 9.91 12.57 0.65
N ASP A 320 9.88 13.68 -0.09
CA ASP A 320 10.12 15.01 0.47
C ASP A 320 9.07 15.36 1.52
N GLU A 321 7.78 15.03 1.31
CA GLU A 321 6.73 15.30 2.29
C GLU A 321 6.81 14.38 3.50
N ILE A 322 7.17 13.10 3.33
CA ILE A 322 7.41 12.19 4.48
C ILE A 322 8.59 12.72 5.30
N LYS A 323 9.73 13.00 4.66
CA LYS A 323 10.96 13.42 5.38
C LYS A 323 10.82 14.79 6.02
N LYS A 324 10.01 15.67 5.47
CA LYS A 324 9.69 16.96 6.07
C LYS A 324 8.89 16.85 7.37
N LEU A 325 7.95 15.91 7.45
CA LEU A 325 7.07 15.73 8.61
C LEU A 325 7.64 14.73 9.62
N ALA A 326 8.36 13.72 9.16
CA ALA A 326 8.93 12.65 9.98
C ALA A 326 10.23 12.14 9.34
N PRO A 327 11.37 12.86 9.53
CA PRO A 327 12.64 12.56 8.86
C PRO A 327 13.15 11.15 9.11
N ASN A 328 12.79 10.58 10.26
CA ASN A 328 13.23 9.25 10.70
C ASN A 328 12.28 8.11 10.26
N LYS A 329 11.15 8.41 9.61
CA LYS A 329 10.26 7.34 9.10
C LYS A 329 10.72 6.82 7.76
N LEU A 330 10.67 5.49 7.61
CA LEU A 330 11.07 4.84 6.37
C LEU A 330 9.98 4.97 5.32
N TYR A 331 10.37 5.43 4.13
CA TYR A 331 9.55 5.34 2.94
C TYR A 331 9.84 4.01 2.23
N MET A 332 8.85 3.13 2.16
CA MET A 332 9.01 1.74 1.75
C MET A 332 8.52 1.47 0.31
N GLY A 333 8.29 2.54 -0.45
CA GLY A 333 7.86 2.47 -1.85
C GLY A 333 6.39 2.09 -2.01
N CYS A 334 6.06 1.54 -3.20
CA CYS A 334 4.69 1.30 -3.65
C CYS A 334 4.33 -0.18 -3.84
N ARG A 335 5.15 -1.12 -3.35
CA ARG A 335 4.93 -2.56 -3.49
C ARG A 335 4.79 -2.98 -4.96
N PHE A 336 5.90 -3.00 -5.67
CA PHE A 336 5.91 -3.36 -7.10
C PHE A 336 5.37 -4.78 -7.34
N SER A 337 4.36 -4.94 -8.19
CA SER A 337 3.88 -6.23 -8.71
C SER A 337 4.34 -6.47 -10.16
N GLY A 338 4.62 -5.39 -10.88
CA GLY A 338 5.24 -5.38 -12.20
C GLY A 338 6.47 -4.49 -12.22
N TYR A 339 7.37 -4.68 -13.17
CA TYR A 339 8.57 -3.87 -13.22
C TYR A 339 8.61 -2.97 -14.44
N ASN A 340 8.85 -1.72 -14.16
CA ASN A 340 9.39 -0.76 -15.10
C ASN A 340 10.77 -0.37 -14.58
N PRO A 341 11.88 -0.64 -15.31
CA PRO A 341 13.23 -0.33 -14.85
C PRO A 341 13.38 1.12 -14.42
N LEU A 342 12.78 2.08 -15.14
CA LEU A 342 12.85 3.51 -14.84
C LEU A 342 12.16 3.84 -13.50
N ALA A 343 11.04 3.17 -13.20
CA ALA A 343 10.36 3.34 -11.92
C ALA A 343 11.15 2.72 -10.76
N ILE A 344 11.82 1.59 -10.99
CA ILE A 344 12.69 0.97 -9.97
C ILE A 344 13.92 1.85 -9.69
N GLU A 345 14.55 2.40 -10.72
CA GLU A 345 15.67 3.36 -10.58
C GLU A 345 15.24 4.59 -9.78
N ALA A 346 14.07 5.13 -10.06
CA ALA A 346 13.51 6.26 -9.32
C ALA A 346 13.23 5.87 -7.85
N ALA A 347 12.63 4.70 -7.60
CA ALA A 347 12.41 4.20 -6.25
C ALA A 347 13.73 4.02 -5.48
N ALA A 348 14.77 3.49 -6.13
CA ALA A 348 16.09 3.32 -5.52
C ALA A 348 16.74 4.64 -5.08
N LYS A 349 16.36 5.75 -5.71
CA LYS A 349 16.87 7.09 -5.40
C LYS A 349 16.15 7.74 -4.20
N TYR A 350 14.88 7.46 -4.02
CA TYR A 350 14.03 8.18 -3.07
C TYR A 350 13.48 7.32 -1.94
N CYS A 351 13.37 6.00 -2.11
CA CYS A 351 12.87 5.12 -1.05
C CYS A 351 14.01 4.64 -0.14
N ASP A 352 13.74 4.54 1.15
CA ASP A 352 14.66 3.89 2.11
C ASP A 352 14.66 2.37 1.91
N ILE A 353 13.54 1.81 1.43
CA ILE A 353 13.36 0.38 1.14
C ILE A 353 12.54 0.24 -0.14
N ILE A 354 12.97 -0.65 -1.03
CA ILE A 354 12.19 -1.03 -2.21
C ILE A 354 11.50 -2.36 -1.93
N SER A 355 10.20 -2.42 -2.20
CA SER A 355 9.38 -3.60 -1.94
C SER A 355 8.78 -4.19 -3.21
N TYR A 356 8.76 -5.51 -3.28
CA TYR A 356 8.17 -6.27 -4.39
C TYR A 356 7.10 -7.22 -3.88
N ASN A 357 6.01 -7.33 -4.64
CA ASN A 357 5.03 -8.37 -4.48
C ASN A 357 5.40 -9.50 -5.45
N LEU A 358 5.89 -10.60 -4.91
CA LEU A 358 6.35 -11.74 -5.70
C LEU A 358 5.32 -12.85 -5.58
N TYR A 359 4.61 -13.09 -6.66
CA TYR A 359 3.68 -14.23 -6.80
C TYR A 359 4.38 -15.28 -7.68
N ARG A 360 4.81 -16.37 -7.06
CA ARG A 360 5.41 -17.51 -7.75
C ARG A 360 4.65 -18.76 -7.34
N ASP A 361 4.36 -19.58 -8.35
CA ASP A 361 3.87 -20.94 -8.16
C ASP A 361 4.99 -21.84 -7.66
#